data_67a453153284b6f3aac2dc1442fabcec
#
_entry.id   67a453153284b6f3aac2dc1442fabcec
#
_cell.length_a   1.000
_cell.length_b   1.000
_cell.length_c   1.000
_cell.angle_alpha   90.00
_cell.angle_beta   90.00
_cell.angle_gamma   90.00
#
_symmetry.space_group_name_H-M   'P 1'
#
loop_
_entity.id
_entity.type
_entity.pdbx_description
1 polymer ?
#
loop_
_entity_poly.entity_id
_entity_poly.type
_entity_poly.pdbx_seq_one_letter_code
_entity_poly.pdbx_strand_id
1 'polypeptide(L)'
;NQASETAVAKNQALKEAGVFVPHSFDELGDIIQSVYEDLVAKGEIVPAEEVPPPTVPMDYSWARELLIRKPASFMTSICDERGQELIYAGMPITDVFKEDIGIGGKYASHFIEMCLMVTADHGPAVSGAHNTIVCARAGKDLISSLTSGLLTIGDRFGGALDAAAKMFSKAFDSGLIPMEFVNKMEGKLIMGIGHRVKSINNPDMRVQILKDYVKQHFPATPLLDYALEVEKITTSKKPNLILNVDGLIGVAFVDLLRNCGSFTREEADEYIDIGALNGIFVLGRSMGFIGHYLDQKRLKQGLYRHPWDDISYVLPEHMT
;
A
#
# COMPACT_ATOMS: atom_id res chain seq x y z
N ASN A 1 -8.74 -36.26 -40.14
CA ASN A 1 -9.89 -36.16 -39.26
C ASN A 1 -11.07 -36.82 -39.96
N GLN A 2 -11.49 -37.97 -39.45
CA GLN A 2 -12.66 -38.66 -39.99
C GLN A 2 -13.91 -37.87 -39.50
N ALA A 3 -14.93 -37.70 -40.36
CA ALA A 3 -16.15 -36.97 -40.05
C ALA A 3 -16.88 -37.51 -38.80
N SER A 4 -16.65 -38.78 -38.44
CA SER A 4 -17.18 -39.46 -37.24
C SER A 4 -16.51 -39.02 -35.93
N GLU A 5 -15.41 -38.26 -35.96
CA GLU A 5 -14.67 -37.83 -34.75
C GLU A 5 -15.03 -36.40 -34.32
N THR A 6 -15.87 -35.70 -35.04
CA THR A 6 -16.31 -34.35 -34.66
C THR A 6 -17.21 -34.40 -33.43
N ALA A 7 -17.19 -33.33 -32.62
CA ALA A 7 -18.08 -33.20 -31.46
C ALA A 7 -19.56 -33.36 -31.83
N VAL A 8 -19.96 -32.83 -32.99
CA VAL A 8 -21.33 -32.95 -33.52
C VAL A 8 -21.71 -34.41 -33.79
N ALA A 9 -20.82 -35.14 -34.46
CA ALA A 9 -21.07 -36.56 -34.75
C ALA A 9 -21.10 -37.41 -33.48
N LYS A 10 -20.27 -37.13 -32.50
CA LYS A 10 -20.27 -37.82 -31.19
C LYS A 10 -21.54 -37.49 -30.39
N ASN A 11 -21.94 -36.26 -30.35
CA ASN A 11 -23.21 -35.87 -29.68
C ASN A 11 -24.43 -36.50 -30.38
N GLN A 12 -24.43 -36.61 -31.70
CA GLN A 12 -25.53 -37.25 -32.42
C GLN A 12 -25.57 -38.77 -32.12
N ALA A 13 -24.44 -39.43 -32.09
CA ALA A 13 -24.39 -40.86 -31.74
C ALA A 13 -24.82 -41.13 -30.30
N LEU A 14 -24.51 -40.24 -29.36
CA LEU A 14 -24.98 -40.32 -27.99
C LEU A 14 -26.50 -40.11 -27.89
N LYS A 15 -27.08 -39.19 -28.65
CA LYS A 15 -28.54 -38.98 -28.71
C LYS A 15 -29.26 -40.21 -29.29
N GLU A 16 -28.70 -40.82 -30.36
CA GLU A 16 -29.21 -42.04 -30.97
C GLU A 16 -29.14 -43.24 -30.02
N ALA A 17 -28.19 -43.24 -29.11
CA ALA A 17 -28.05 -44.23 -28.03
C ALA A 17 -28.96 -43.96 -26.83
N GLY A 18 -29.82 -42.92 -26.87
CA GLY A 18 -30.74 -42.59 -25.84
C GLY A 18 -30.15 -41.73 -24.69
N VAL A 19 -28.98 -41.15 -24.89
CA VAL A 19 -28.37 -40.25 -23.90
C VAL A 19 -28.93 -38.84 -24.07
N PHE A 20 -29.26 -38.19 -22.96
CA PHE A 20 -29.65 -36.79 -22.95
C PHE A 20 -28.39 -35.91 -23.17
N VAL A 21 -28.29 -35.30 -24.33
CA VAL A 21 -27.12 -34.45 -24.69
C VAL A 21 -27.56 -33.02 -24.86
N PRO A 22 -27.10 -32.09 -24.02
CA PRO A 22 -27.42 -30.68 -24.16
C PRO A 22 -26.78 -30.05 -25.41
N HIS A 23 -27.37 -28.97 -25.92
CA HIS A 23 -26.76 -28.18 -27.01
C HIS A 23 -25.66 -27.29 -26.48
N SER A 24 -25.79 -26.80 -25.24
CA SER A 24 -24.77 -26.00 -24.55
C SER A 24 -24.66 -26.46 -23.08
N PHE A 25 -23.60 -26.06 -22.40
CA PHE A 25 -23.43 -26.36 -20.99
C PHE A 25 -24.50 -25.72 -20.11
N ASP A 26 -25.05 -24.58 -20.54
CA ASP A 26 -26.09 -23.84 -19.82
C ASP A 26 -27.41 -24.61 -19.70
N GLU A 27 -27.69 -25.47 -20.67
CA GLU A 27 -28.91 -26.32 -20.68
C GLU A 27 -28.78 -27.57 -19.79
N LEU A 28 -27.61 -27.88 -19.28
CA LEU A 28 -27.36 -29.11 -18.54
C LEU A 28 -28.19 -29.19 -17.27
N GLY A 29 -28.35 -28.09 -16.55
CA GLY A 29 -29.16 -28.01 -15.34
C GLY A 29 -30.62 -28.33 -15.59
N ASP A 30 -31.19 -27.73 -16.61
CA ASP A 30 -32.59 -27.91 -17.00
C ASP A 30 -32.88 -29.34 -17.45
N ILE A 31 -31.96 -29.96 -18.21
CA ILE A 31 -32.05 -31.36 -18.65
C ILE A 31 -32.04 -32.31 -17.43
N ILE A 32 -31.08 -32.11 -16.51
CA ILE A 32 -30.95 -32.93 -15.31
C ILE A 32 -32.25 -32.83 -14.50
N GLN A 33 -32.74 -31.61 -14.28
CA GLN A 33 -33.98 -31.39 -13.53
C GLN A 33 -35.16 -32.11 -14.20
N SER A 34 -35.34 -31.92 -15.53
CA SER A 34 -36.43 -32.53 -16.28
C SER A 34 -36.40 -34.07 -16.24
N VAL A 35 -35.21 -34.66 -16.40
CA VAL A 35 -35.03 -36.12 -16.34
C VAL A 35 -35.28 -36.64 -14.92
N TYR A 36 -34.84 -35.92 -13.91
CA TYR A 36 -35.09 -36.29 -12.51
C TYR A 36 -36.58 -36.26 -12.18
N GLU A 37 -37.28 -35.20 -12.57
CA GLU A 37 -38.73 -35.06 -12.36
C GLU A 37 -39.51 -36.17 -13.07
N ASP A 38 -39.13 -36.58 -14.30
CA ASP A 38 -39.75 -37.67 -15.04
C ASP A 38 -39.51 -39.03 -14.35
N LEU A 39 -38.30 -39.28 -13.85
CA LEU A 39 -37.99 -40.51 -13.13
C LEU A 39 -38.73 -40.60 -11.77
N VAL A 40 -38.88 -39.46 -11.10
CA VAL A 40 -39.71 -39.40 -9.87
C VAL A 40 -41.18 -39.66 -10.19
N ALA A 41 -41.71 -39.06 -11.26
CA ALA A 41 -43.13 -39.28 -11.69
C ALA A 41 -43.40 -40.73 -12.09
N LYS A 42 -42.40 -41.42 -12.65
CA LYS A 42 -42.47 -42.85 -12.98
C LYS A 42 -42.29 -43.78 -11.78
N GLY A 43 -41.92 -43.25 -10.62
CA GLY A 43 -41.66 -44.01 -9.41
C GLY A 43 -40.32 -44.79 -9.45
N GLU A 44 -39.43 -44.48 -10.41
CA GLU A 44 -38.10 -45.08 -10.54
C GLU A 44 -37.10 -44.48 -9.52
N ILE A 45 -37.33 -43.21 -9.16
CA ILE A 45 -36.62 -42.54 -8.10
C ILE A 45 -37.58 -42.11 -7.01
N VAL A 46 -37.30 -42.49 -5.79
CA VAL A 46 -37.98 -41.96 -4.61
C VAL A 46 -37.09 -40.86 -4.02
N PRO A 47 -37.58 -39.61 -4.04
CA PRO A 47 -36.82 -38.53 -3.44
C PRO A 47 -36.53 -38.83 -1.98
N ALA A 48 -35.26 -38.72 -1.57
CA ALA A 48 -34.92 -38.80 -0.16
C ALA A 48 -35.42 -37.53 0.54
N GLU A 49 -35.86 -37.68 1.76
CA GLU A 49 -36.23 -36.52 2.59
C GLU A 49 -34.98 -35.65 2.78
N GLU A 50 -35.10 -34.37 2.45
CA GLU A 50 -34.00 -33.42 2.64
C GLU A 50 -33.69 -33.30 4.14
N VAL A 51 -32.58 -33.89 4.54
CA VAL A 51 -32.07 -33.70 5.89
C VAL A 51 -31.23 -32.41 5.83
N PRO A 52 -31.59 -31.40 6.64
CA PRO A 52 -30.78 -30.20 6.68
C PRO A 52 -29.30 -30.55 7.01
N PRO A 53 -28.34 -29.93 6.36
CA PRO A 53 -26.94 -30.22 6.64
C PRO A 53 -26.68 -30.03 8.14
N PRO A 54 -25.88 -30.89 8.77
CA PRO A 54 -25.54 -30.75 10.17
C PRO A 54 -24.96 -29.36 10.42
N THR A 55 -25.55 -28.65 11.38
CA THR A 55 -24.99 -27.37 11.83
C THR A 55 -23.60 -27.63 12.39
N VAL A 56 -22.59 -27.27 11.61
CA VAL A 56 -21.22 -27.28 12.13
C VAL A 56 -21.14 -26.09 13.09
N PRO A 57 -20.93 -26.31 14.38
CA PRO A 57 -20.75 -25.19 15.29
C PRO A 57 -19.52 -24.40 14.86
N MET A 58 -19.72 -23.15 14.52
CA MET A 58 -18.66 -22.20 14.22
C MET A 58 -17.98 -21.73 15.51
N ASP A 59 -17.84 -22.64 16.46
CA ASP A 59 -17.22 -22.30 17.73
C ASP A 59 -15.72 -22.46 17.63
N TYR A 60 -15.03 -21.36 17.86
CA TYR A 60 -13.58 -21.30 17.96
C TYR A 60 -13.01 -22.24 19.03
N SER A 61 -13.80 -22.60 20.05
CA SER A 61 -13.38 -23.53 21.09
C SER A 61 -13.07 -24.92 20.53
N TRP A 62 -13.88 -25.41 19.57
CA TRP A 62 -13.68 -26.71 18.94
C TRP A 62 -12.43 -26.80 18.07
N ALA A 63 -12.09 -25.71 17.37
CA ALA A 63 -10.83 -25.64 16.64
C ALA A 63 -9.63 -25.62 17.61
N ARG A 64 -9.82 -25.00 18.77
CA ARG A 64 -8.83 -24.89 19.83
C ARG A 64 -8.58 -26.23 20.54
N GLU A 65 -9.61 -27.06 20.64
CA GLU A 65 -9.53 -28.40 21.20
C GLU A 65 -9.08 -29.47 20.20
N LEU A 66 -8.65 -29.06 19.01
CA LEU A 66 -8.23 -29.95 17.91
C LEU A 66 -9.31 -30.89 17.38
N LEU A 67 -10.57 -30.66 17.71
CA LEU A 67 -11.70 -31.46 17.23
C LEU A 67 -12.00 -31.18 15.75
N ILE A 68 -11.72 -29.95 15.29
CA ILE A 68 -11.73 -29.57 13.88
C ILE A 68 -10.50 -28.77 13.55
N ARG A 69 -9.95 -28.95 12.36
CA ARG A 69 -8.85 -28.12 11.89
C ARG A 69 -9.40 -26.73 11.62
N LYS A 70 -8.87 -25.72 12.33
CA LYS A 70 -9.16 -24.31 12.01
C LYS A 70 -8.67 -24.05 10.59
N PRO A 71 -9.54 -23.68 9.64
CA PRO A 71 -9.07 -23.29 8.32
C PRO A 71 -8.17 -22.08 8.47
N ALA A 72 -7.04 -22.08 7.78
CA ALA A 72 -6.23 -20.87 7.63
C ALA A 72 -7.10 -19.83 6.92
N SER A 73 -7.34 -18.70 7.57
CA SER A 73 -8.14 -17.62 7.01
C SER A 73 -7.32 -16.35 6.97
N PHE A 74 -7.33 -15.71 5.81
CA PHE A 74 -6.87 -14.34 5.67
C PHE A 74 -8.10 -13.45 5.65
N MET A 75 -8.03 -12.31 6.35
CA MET A 75 -9.07 -11.29 6.31
C MET A 75 -8.53 -10.10 5.53
N THR A 76 -9.27 -9.67 4.52
CA THR A 76 -8.94 -8.49 3.71
C THR A 76 -10.22 -7.79 3.30
N SER A 77 -10.16 -6.49 3.19
CA SER A 77 -11.24 -5.64 2.64
C SER A 77 -10.83 -4.94 1.33
N ILE A 78 -9.65 -5.28 0.80
CA ILE A 78 -9.11 -4.61 -0.39
C ILE A 78 -9.81 -5.08 -1.65
N CYS A 79 -9.90 -6.39 -1.84
CA CYS A 79 -10.42 -7.00 -3.06
C CYS A 79 -11.15 -8.30 -2.75
N ASP A 80 -12.28 -8.54 -3.40
CA ASP A 80 -12.99 -9.81 -3.40
C ASP A 80 -13.14 -10.30 -4.85
N GLU A 81 -12.52 -11.43 -5.14
CA GLU A 81 -12.47 -12.05 -6.47
C GLU A 81 -13.44 -13.25 -6.61
N ARG A 82 -14.25 -13.57 -5.59
CA ARG A 82 -15.08 -14.78 -5.57
C ARG A 82 -16.32 -14.71 -6.44
N GLY A 83 -16.74 -13.51 -6.85
CA GLY A 83 -17.88 -13.27 -7.72
C GLY A 83 -17.55 -13.32 -9.21
N GLN A 84 -18.53 -13.01 -10.03
CA GLN A 84 -18.36 -12.79 -11.47
C GLN A 84 -17.71 -11.42 -11.78
N GLU A 85 -17.73 -10.53 -10.81
CA GLU A 85 -17.19 -9.18 -10.89
C GLU A 85 -16.20 -8.96 -9.76
N LEU A 86 -15.07 -8.35 -10.08
CA LEU A 86 -14.04 -8.00 -9.10
C LEU A 86 -14.52 -6.83 -8.25
N ILE A 87 -14.56 -7.03 -6.93
CA ILE A 87 -14.98 -6.02 -5.95
C ILE A 87 -13.76 -5.44 -5.26
N TYR A 88 -13.62 -4.11 -5.30
CA TYR A 88 -12.60 -3.36 -4.55
C TYR A 88 -13.25 -2.54 -3.45
N ALA A 89 -12.80 -2.72 -2.20
CA ALA A 89 -13.32 -1.99 -1.04
C ALA A 89 -14.86 -1.97 -0.98
N GLY A 90 -15.51 -3.08 -1.34
CA GLY A 90 -16.96 -3.23 -1.35
C GLY A 90 -17.68 -2.69 -2.59
N MET A 91 -16.94 -2.19 -3.60
CA MET A 91 -17.51 -1.66 -4.86
C MET A 91 -17.06 -2.48 -6.07
N PRO A 92 -17.93 -2.71 -7.07
CA PRO A 92 -17.52 -3.28 -8.35
C PRO A 92 -16.42 -2.48 -8.99
N ILE A 93 -15.39 -3.14 -9.56
CA ILE A 93 -14.25 -2.45 -10.18
C ILE A 93 -14.68 -1.52 -11.30
N THR A 94 -15.76 -1.86 -12.01
CA THR A 94 -16.34 -1.00 -13.05
C THR A 94 -16.85 0.32 -12.53
N ASP A 95 -17.20 0.40 -11.26
CA ASP A 95 -17.76 1.58 -10.63
C ASP A 95 -16.68 2.41 -9.93
N VAL A 96 -15.60 1.78 -9.47
CA VAL A 96 -14.43 2.45 -8.86
C VAL A 96 -13.89 3.58 -9.76
N PHE A 97 -13.94 3.42 -11.08
CA PHE A 97 -13.46 4.42 -12.03
C PHE A 97 -14.55 5.39 -12.51
N LYS A 98 -15.81 5.13 -12.21
CA LYS A 98 -16.94 6.02 -12.62
C LYS A 98 -17.22 7.09 -11.59
N GLU A 99 -17.02 6.78 -10.32
CA GLU A 99 -17.28 7.68 -9.21
C GLU A 99 -15.99 8.29 -8.68
N ASP A 100 -16.06 9.52 -8.25
CA ASP A 100 -14.96 10.21 -7.56
C ASP A 100 -14.97 9.75 -6.09
N ILE A 101 -14.65 8.46 -5.89
CA ILE A 101 -14.59 7.80 -4.57
C ILE A 101 -13.35 8.20 -3.77
N GLY A 102 -12.63 9.22 -4.23
CA GLY A 102 -11.45 9.72 -3.56
C GLY A 102 -11.77 10.22 -2.15
N ILE A 103 -10.91 9.87 -1.22
CA ILE A 103 -10.91 10.44 0.14
C ILE A 103 -10.87 11.98 0.01
N GLY A 104 -11.92 12.65 0.45
CA GLY A 104 -11.97 14.11 0.48
C GLY A 104 -12.04 14.82 -0.88
N GLY A 105 -12.26 14.09 -2.01
CA GLY A 105 -12.40 14.68 -3.34
C GLY A 105 -11.08 14.95 -4.07
N LYS A 106 -11.17 15.70 -5.19
CA LYS A 106 -10.03 15.92 -6.10
C LYS A 106 -8.78 16.53 -5.47
N TYR A 107 -8.94 17.37 -4.45
CA TYR A 107 -7.80 17.99 -3.79
C TYR A 107 -6.93 16.96 -3.05
N ALA A 108 -7.55 15.94 -2.45
CA ALA A 108 -6.84 14.88 -1.75
C ALA A 108 -6.06 13.99 -2.72
N SER A 109 -6.70 13.56 -3.81
CA SER A 109 -6.05 12.76 -4.87
C SER A 109 -4.84 13.49 -5.45
N HIS A 110 -5.00 14.78 -5.79
CA HIS A 110 -3.91 15.57 -6.33
C HIS A 110 -2.78 15.80 -5.32
N PHE A 111 -3.12 15.99 -4.04
CA PHE A 111 -2.09 16.07 -2.98
C PHE A 111 -1.30 14.77 -2.87
N ILE A 112 -1.97 13.62 -2.92
CA ILE A 112 -1.31 12.30 -2.89
C ILE A 112 -0.38 12.15 -4.10
N GLU A 113 -0.83 12.50 -5.32
CA GLU A 113 0.01 12.49 -6.51
C GLU A 113 1.27 13.36 -6.34
N MET A 114 1.12 14.57 -5.82
CA MET A 114 2.24 15.47 -5.54
C MET A 114 3.22 14.82 -4.54
N CYS A 115 2.71 14.22 -3.48
CA CYS A 115 3.55 13.51 -2.48
C CYS A 115 4.33 12.36 -3.13
N LEU A 116 3.68 11.55 -3.96
CA LEU A 116 4.33 10.46 -4.68
C LEU A 116 5.43 10.98 -5.62
N MET A 117 5.18 12.07 -6.34
CA MET A 117 6.15 12.69 -7.24
C MET A 117 7.38 13.23 -6.49
N VAL A 118 7.19 13.98 -5.40
CA VAL A 118 8.29 14.59 -4.67
C VAL A 118 9.12 13.60 -3.86
N THR A 119 8.56 12.42 -3.57
CA THR A 119 9.24 11.34 -2.86
C THR A 119 9.82 10.27 -3.78
N ALA A 120 9.53 10.32 -5.08
CA ALA A 120 9.88 9.28 -6.04
C ALA A 120 11.38 8.99 -6.09
N ASP A 121 12.21 10.04 -6.12
CA ASP A 121 13.66 9.86 -6.18
C ASP A 121 14.42 10.92 -5.40
N HIS A 122 15.63 10.59 -4.97
CA HIS A 122 16.59 11.48 -4.36
C HIS A 122 18.01 11.22 -4.86
N GLY A 123 18.14 10.63 -6.03
CA GLY A 123 19.38 10.33 -6.71
C GLY A 123 20.01 8.98 -6.33
N PRO A 124 21.01 8.55 -7.12
CA PRO A 124 21.60 7.21 -7.01
C PRO A 124 22.50 7.01 -5.78
N ALA A 125 22.90 8.09 -5.11
CA ALA A 125 23.74 8.04 -3.91
C ALA A 125 22.96 7.67 -2.64
N VAL A 126 21.62 7.72 -2.69
CA VAL A 126 20.79 7.35 -1.55
C VAL A 126 20.78 5.83 -1.40
N SER A 127 20.85 5.35 -0.15
CA SER A 127 21.01 3.93 0.18
C SER A 127 20.13 2.98 -0.61
N GLY A 128 18.83 3.27 -0.73
CA GLY A 128 17.90 2.40 -1.43
C GLY A 128 18.10 2.39 -2.94
N ALA A 129 18.31 3.55 -3.56
CA ALA A 129 18.63 3.64 -4.98
C ALA A 129 19.95 2.95 -5.28
N HIS A 130 20.98 3.18 -4.44
CA HIS A 130 22.27 2.52 -4.56
C HIS A 130 22.15 1.00 -4.51
N ASN A 131 21.44 0.45 -3.52
CA ASN A 131 21.23 -0.99 -3.39
C ASN A 131 20.48 -1.56 -4.60
N THR A 132 19.44 -0.87 -5.08
CA THR A 132 18.72 -1.28 -6.29
C THR A 132 19.64 -1.33 -7.51
N ILE A 133 20.48 -0.32 -7.69
CA ILE A 133 21.45 -0.24 -8.79
C ILE A 133 22.47 -1.39 -8.68
N VAL A 134 23.06 -1.59 -7.52
CA VAL A 134 24.06 -2.66 -7.29
C VAL A 134 23.45 -4.03 -7.58
N CYS A 135 22.25 -4.28 -7.09
CA CYS A 135 21.52 -5.53 -7.29
C CYS A 135 21.19 -5.76 -8.77
N ALA A 136 20.68 -4.73 -9.48
CA ALA A 136 20.39 -4.77 -10.91
C ALA A 136 21.64 -5.06 -11.74
N ARG A 137 22.78 -4.43 -11.40
CA ARG A 137 24.07 -4.63 -12.07
C ARG A 137 24.72 -5.97 -11.77
N ALA A 138 24.33 -6.62 -10.66
CA ALA A 138 24.69 -8.01 -10.36
C ALA A 138 23.87 -9.03 -11.16
N GLY A 139 23.02 -8.58 -12.08
CA GLY A 139 22.23 -9.44 -12.96
C GLY A 139 20.86 -9.86 -12.39
N LYS A 140 20.45 -9.29 -11.25
CA LYS A 140 19.15 -9.61 -10.65
C LYS A 140 17.99 -9.03 -11.48
N ASP A 141 16.80 -9.61 -11.28
CA ASP A 141 15.53 -9.18 -11.84
C ASP A 141 15.01 -7.91 -11.14
N LEU A 142 13.90 -7.38 -11.66
CA LEU A 142 13.25 -6.18 -11.12
C LEU A 142 12.85 -6.35 -9.65
N ILE A 143 12.22 -7.49 -9.32
CA ILE A 143 11.66 -7.71 -7.98
C ILE A 143 12.77 -7.76 -6.94
N SER A 144 13.81 -8.57 -7.20
CA SER A 144 14.97 -8.68 -6.31
C SER A 144 15.67 -7.34 -6.11
N SER A 145 15.83 -6.56 -7.19
CA SER A 145 16.48 -5.26 -7.15
C SER A 145 15.64 -4.22 -6.39
N LEU A 146 14.34 -4.16 -6.65
CA LEU A 146 13.41 -3.30 -5.93
C LEU A 146 13.38 -3.64 -4.43
N THR A 147 13.27 -4.92 -4.11
CA THR A 147 13.23 -5.38 -2.72
C THR A 147 14.51 -5.00 -1.97
N SER A 148 15.69 -5.14 -2.60
CA SER A 148 16.96 -4.75 -1.99
C SER A 148 17.01 -3.26 -1.64
N GLY A 149 16.41 -2.42 -2.47
CA GLY A 149 16.24 -0.99 -2.20
C GLY A 149 15.25 -0.73 -1.05
N LEU A 150 14.10 -1.38 -1.08
CA LEU A 150 13.05 -1.21 -0.06
C LEU A 150 13.52 -1.63 1.34
N LEU A 151 14.34 -2.64 1.45
CA LEU A 151 14.91 -3.10 2.74
C LEU A 151 15.80 -2.06 3.43
N THR A 152 16.20 -0.99 2.75
CA THR A 152 16.94 0.14 3.37
C THR A 152 16.04 1.17 4.03
N ILE A 153 14.74 1.14 3.75
CA ILE A 153 13.77 2.08 4.32
C ILE A 153 13.52 1.71 5.78
N GLY A 154 13.68 2.67 6.67
CA GLY A 154 13.52 2.49 8.11
C GLY A 154 13.70 3.80 8.86
N ASP A 155 13.94 3.75 10.14
CA ASP A 155 14.00 4.91 11.06
C ASP A 155 14.95 6.02 10.62
N ARG A 156 16.02 5.69 9.90
CA ARG A 156 17.02 6.65 9.41
C ARG A 156 16.83 7.04 7.95
N PHE A 157 15.91 6.39 7.24
CA PHE A 157 15.69 6.62 5.83
C PHE A 157 14.24 6.29 5.46
N GLY A 158 13.43 7.31 5.20
CA GLY A 158 12.06 7.18 4.73
C GLY A 158 11.02 6.71 5.77
N GLY A 159 11.41 6.49 7.03
CA GLY A 159 10.51 6.14 8.13
C GLY A 159 10.03 7.32 8.96
N ALA A 160 10.33 8.54 8.55
CA ALA A 160 10.09 9.72 9.38
C ALA A 160 8.65 10.29 9.27
N LEU A 161 7.87 9.92 8.26
CA LEU A 161 6.52 10.45 8.07
C LEU A 161 5.59 10.13 9.23
N ASP A 162 5.43 8.85 9.55
CA ASP A 162 4.58 8.41 10.66
C ASP A 162 5.10 8.93 12.00
N ALA A 163 6.41 8.92 12.21
CA ALA A 163 7.01 9.42 13.44
C ALA A 163 6.76 10.92 13.63
N ALA A 164 6.87 11.72 12.56
CA ALA A 164 6.54 13.13 12.58
C ALA A 164 5.04 13.34 12.84
N ALA A 165 4.17 12.66 12.09
CA ALA A 165 2.73 12.73 12.26
C ALA A 165 2.30 12.44 13.71
N LYS A 166 2.80 11.35 14.29
CA LYS A 166 2.51 10.97 15.68
C LYS A 166 3.04 11.98 16.70
N MET A 167 4.24 12.46 16.48
CA MET A 167 4.88 13.40 17.41
C MET A 167 4.15 14.74 17.44
N PHE A 168 3.85 15.30 16.27
CA PHE A 168 3.17 16.58 16.15
C PHE A 168 1.70 16.49 16.58
N SER A 169 0.97 15.45 16.16
CA SER A 169 -0.43 15.28 16.56
C SER A 169 -0.57 15.09 18.07
N LYS A 170 0.30 14.29 18.68
CA LYS A 170 0.29 14.09 20.14
C LYS A 170 0.59 15.38 20.91
N ALA A 171 1.54 16.19 20.42
CA ALA A 171 1.85 17.48 21.05
C ALA A 171 0.67 18.44 20.93
N PHE A 172 0.10 18.57 19.74
CA PHE A 172 -1.06 19.40 19.46
C PHE A 172 -2.29 18.98 20.28
N ASP A 173 -2.61 17.69 20.27
CA ASP A 173 -3.77 17.14 20.98
C ASP A 173 -3.66 17.26 22.51
N SER A 174 -2.44 17.25 23.04
CA SER A 174 -2.21 17.49 24.48
C SER A 174 -2.22 18.97 24.88
N GLY A 175 -2.51 19.87 23.93
CA GLY A 175 -2.59 21.31 24.17
C GLY A 175 -1.25 22.00 24.41
N LEU A 176 -0.12 21.36 24.10
CA LEU A 176 1.18 21.99 24.19
C LEU A 176 1.30 23.11 23.15
N ILE A 177 1.62 24.32 23.58
CA ILE A 177 1.97 25.38 22.63
C ILE A 177 3.32 25.08 21.98
N PRO A 178 3.61 25.59 20.76
CA PRO A 178 4.84 25.28 20.01
C PRO A 178 6.13 25.47 20.80
N MET A 179 6.22 26.52 21.64
CA MET A 179 7.40 26.78 22.46
C MET A 179 7.60 25.71 23.56
N GLU A 180 6.52 25.28 24.20
CA GLU A 180 6.57 24.23 25.23
C GLU A 180 6.98 22.89 24.60
N PHE A 181 6.45 22.59 23.41
CA PHE A 181 6.82 21.40 22.66
C PHE A 181 8.33 21.39 22.33
N VAL A 182 8.85 22.48 21.79
CA VAL A 182 10.28 22.60 21.45
C VAL A 182 11.17 22.47 22.70
N ASN A 183 10.75 23.08 23.82
CA ASN A 183 11.50 23.00 25.08
C ASN A 183 11.46 21.56 25.66
N LYS A 184 10.31 20.87 25.59
CA LYS A 184 10.19 19.45 26.01
C LYS A 184 11.08 18.52 25.19
N MET A 185 11.35 18.90 23.95
CA MET A 185 12.23 18.15 23.03
C MET A 185 13.70 18.59 23.08
N GLU A 186 14.07 19.45 24.01
CA GLU A 186 15.48 19.87 24.14
C GLU A 186 16.41 18.66 24.32
N GLY A 187 17.49 18.63 23.55
CA GLY A 187 18.41 17.49 23.50
C GLY A 187 17.90 16.25 22.78
N LYS A 188 16.68 16.26 22.24
CA LYS A 188 16.09 15.17 21.47
C LYS A 188 15.80 15.61 20.04
N LEU A 189 15.67 14.63 19.14
CA LEU A 189 15.27 14.87 17.76
C LEU A 189 13.76 15.14 17.69
N ILE A 190 13.39 16.23 16.99
CA ILE A 190 12.01 16.44 16.55
C ILE A 190 11.92 15.85 15.14
N MET A 191 11.17 14.74 15.01
CA MET A 191 10.99 14.07 13.72
C MET A 191 10.28 15.03 12.75
N GLY A 192 10.78 15.08 11.50
CA GLY A 192 10.26 16.02 10.51
C GLY A 192 10.86 17.43 10.57
N ILE A 193 11.74 17.72 11.55
CA ILE A 193 12.48 18.99 11.65
C ILE A 193 13.97 18.77 11.38
N GLY A 194 14.54 19.60 10.49
CA GLY A 194 15.96 19.63 10.16
C GLY A 194 16.29 19.07 8.78
N HIS A 195 17.33 19.63 8.19
CA HIS A 195 17.85 19.19 6.90
C HIS A 195 19.37 19.38 6.85
N ARG A 196 20.06 18.48 6.12
CA ARG A 196 21.53 18.52 6.01
C ARG A 196 22.05 19.69 5.18
N VAL A 197 21.29 20.04 4.11
CA VAL A 197 21.71 21.03 3.09
C VAL A 197 20.77 22.22 3.04
N LYS A 198 19.45 21.98 3.23
CA LYS A 198 18.42 23.00 3.16
C LYS A 198 18.30 23.77 4.49
N SER A 199 17.90 25.03 4.39
CA SER A 199 17.76 25.94 5.52
C SER A 199 16.76 27.06 5.19
N ILE A 200 16.47 27.91 6.13
CA ILE A 200 15.63 29.10 5.89
C ILE A 200 16.17 30.00 4.77
N ASN A 201 17.49 30.03 4.57
CA ASN A 201 18.15 30.81 3.51
C ASN A 201 18.31 30.01 2.20
N ASN A 202 18.05 28.71 2.21
CA ASN A 202 18.09 27.82 1.05
C ASN A 202 16.92 26.83 1.17
N PRO A 203 15.66 27.29 0.91
CA PRO A 203 14.47 26.52 1.17
C PRO A 203 14.37 25.27 0.31
N ASP A 204 13.68 24.25 0.84
CA ASP A 204 13.33 23.06 0.08
C ASP A 204 12.08 23.33 -0.76
N MET A 205 12.25 23.39 -2.08
CA MET A 205 11.13 23.68 -2.99
C MET A 205 10.02 22.63 -2.95
N ARG A 206 10.33 21.39 -2.58
CA ARG A 206 9.31 20.35 -2.39
C ARG A 206 8.36 20.72 -1.26
N VAL A 207 8.92 21.18 -0.14
CA VAL A 207 8.17 21.66 1.02
C VAL A 207 7.33 22.88 0.64
N GLN A 208 7.91 23.82 -0.11
CA GLN A 208 7.19 25.04 -0.50
C GLN A 208 5.97 24.71 -1.38
N ILE A 209 6.15 23.91 -2.42
CA ILE A 209 5.08 23.52 -3.36
C ILE A 209 3.94 22.81 -2.63
N LEU A 210 4.28 21.82 -1.79
CA LEU A 210 3.27 21.06 -1.03
C LEU A 210 2.55 21.95 -0.01
N LYS A 211 3.30 22.80 0.71
CA LYS A 211 2.73 23.74 1.68
C LYS A 211 1.73 24.69 1.03
N ASP A 212 2.11 25.29 -0.10
CA ASP A 212 1.25 26.23 -0.81
C ASP A 212 -0.03 25.53 -1.30
N TYR A 213 0.10 24.32 -1.83
CA TYR A 213 -1.06 23.52 -2.23
C TYR A 213 -1.99 23.21 -1.06
N VAL A 214 -1.47 22.71 0.06
CA VAL A 214 -2.24 22.37 1.25
C VAL A 214 -2.97 23.61 1.79
N LYS A 215 -2.27 24.75 1.89
CA LYS A 215 -2.85 26.00 2.35
C LYS A 215 -3.97 26.54 1.47
N GLN A 216 -3.89 26.27 0.17
CA GLN A 216 -4.86 26.77 -0.81
C GLN A 216 -6.09 25.85 -0.94
N HIS A 217 -5.96 24.55 -0.76
CA HIS A 217 -7.00 23.59 -1.13
C HIS A 217 -7.59 22.78 0.02
N PHE A 218 -6.88 22.64 1.16
CA PHE A 218 -7.41 21.87 2.29
C PHE A 218 -8.47 22.68 3.05
N PRO A 219 -9.53 22.02 3.53
CA PRO A 219 -10.59 22.70 4.28
C PRO A 219 -10.08 23.25 5.62
N ALA A 220 -9.11 22.59 6.24
CA ALA A 220 -8.47 23.05 7.48
C ALA A 220 -7.04 22.48 7.57
N THR A 221 -6.13 23.25 8.17
CA THR A 221 -4.71 22.91 8.29
C THR A 221 -4.14 23.18 9.69
N PRO A 222 -4.84 22.81 10.78
CA PRO A 222 -4.44 23.20 12.13
C PRO A 222 -3.10 22.59 12.55
N LEU A 223 -2.81 21.35 12.17
CA LEU A 223 -1.56 20.70 12.52
C LEU A 223 -0.39 21.21 11.68
N LEU A 224 -0.62 21.51 10.41
CA LEU A 224 0.40 22.17 9.57
C LEU A 224 0.72 23.56 10.13
N ASP A 225 -0.27 24.33 10.56
CA ASP A 225 -0.06 25.65 11.18
C ASP A 225 0.78 25.53 12.45
N TYR A 226 0.45 24.58 13.29
CA TYR A 226 1.23 24.28 14.49
C TYR A 226 2.69 23.91 14.15
N ALA A 227 2.91 23.07 13.15
CA ALA A 227 4.24 22.67 12.73
C ALA A 227 5.07 23.84 12.16
N LEU A 228 4.42 24.77 11.44
CA LEU A 228 5.07 25.99 10.95
C LEU A 228 5.47 26.95 12.09
N GLU A 229 4.66 27.04 13.15
CA GLU A 229 5.07 27.80 14.34
C GLU A 229 6.25 27.12 15.08
N VAL A 230 6.26 25.78 15.16
CA VAL A 230 7.43 25.04 15.65
C VAL A 230 8.68 25.34 14.80
N GLU A 231 8.54 25.34 13.47
CA GLU A 231 9.64 25.68 12.56
C GLU A 231 10.23 27.07 12.84
N LYS A 232 9.40 28.09 13.07
CA LYS A 232 9.87 29.43 13.40
C LYS A 232 10.77 29.43 14.65
N ILE A 233 10.39 28.66 15.67
CA ILE A 233 11.15 28.55 16.91
C ILE A 233 12.45 27.76 16.68
N THR A 234 12.40 26.65 15.97
CA THR A 234 13.59 25.83 15.76
C THR A 234 14.60 26.50 14.83
N THR A 235 14.15 27.23 13.80
CA THR A 235 15.02 27.97 12.88
C THR A 235 15.66 29.18 13.52
N SER A 236 15.05 29.79 14.56
CA SER A 236 15.70 30.84 15.36
C SER A 236 16.90 30.31 16.15
N LYS A 237 16.91 29.00 16.49
CA LYS A 237 18.07 28.37 17.16
C LYS A 237 19.15 27.98 16.16
N LYS A 238 18.77 27.35 15.00
CA LYS A 238 19.66 26.97 13.90
C LYS A 238 18.93 27.05 12.56
N PRO A 239 19.47 27.75 11.55
CA PRO A 239 18.79 28.00 10.26
C PRO A 239 18.37 26.75 9.48
N ASN A 240 18.99 25.61 9.72
CA ASN A 240 18.72 24.35 9.05
C ASN A 240 17.69 23.47 9.79
N LEU A 241 17.15 23.92 10.91
CA LEU A 241 16.08 23.23 11.64
C LEU A 241 14.69 23.59 11.08
N ILE A 242 14.57 23.50 9.77
CA ILE A 242 13.33 23.72 9.00
C ILE A 242 12.41 22.49 9.08
N LEU A 243 11.13 22.70 8.83
CA LEU A 243 10.18 21.61 8.54
C LEU A 243 10.59 20.97 7.22
N ASN A 244 11.02 19.72 7.25
CA ASN A 244 11.43 19.00 6.07
C ASN A 244 10.26 18.34 5.33
N VAL A 245 10.51 17.69 4.19
CA VAL A 245 9.45 17.10 3.37
C VAL A 245 8.68 16.02 4.11
N ASP A 246 9.35 15.21 4.92
CA ASP A 246 8.69 14.15 5.71
C ASP A 246 7.78 14.75 6.79
N GLY A 247 8.27 15.77 7.48
CA GLY A 247 7.47 16.49 8.47
C GLY A 247 6.25 17.15 7.86
N LEU A 248 6.42 17.85 6.74
CA LEU A 248 5.30 18.49 6.04
C LEU A 248 4.26 17.47 5.60
N ILE A 249 4.67 16.42 4.90
CA ILE A 249 3.75 15.38 4.42
C ILE A 249 3.04 14.74 5.61
N GLY A 250 3.78 14.39 6.67
CA GLY A 250 3.21 13.77 7.86
C GLY A 250 2.09 14.60 8.49
N VAL A 251 2.34 15.89 8.79
CA VAL A 251 1.32 16.75 9.40
C VAL A 251 0.16 17.08 8.46
N ALA A 252 0.43 17.25 7.16
CA ALA A 252 -0.61 17.50 6.16
C ALA A 252 -1.53 16.29 5.98
N PHE A 253 -1.01 15.06 6.03
CA PHE A 253 -1.87 13.86 6.01
C PHE A 253 -2.73 13.73 7.27
N VAL A 254 -2.24 14.10 8.43
CA VAL A 254 -3.08 14.16 9.64
C VAL A 254 -4.22 15.15 9.44
N ASP A 255 -3.92 16.35 8.94
CA ASP A 255 -4.95 17.35 8.63
C ASP A 255 -5.93 16.84 7.56
N LEU A 256 -5.45 16.14 6.54
CA LEU A 256 -6.29 15.53 5.52
C LEU A 256 -7.25 14.51 6.13
N LEU A 257 -6.73 13.51 6.83
CA LEU A 257 -7.53 12.42 7.40
C LEU A 257 -8.57 12.94 8.41
N ARG A 258 -8.20 13.91 9.22
CA ARG A 258 -9.06 14.45 10.27
C ARG A 258 -10.11 15.45 9.77
N ASN A 259 -9.93 16.05 8.59
CA ASN A 259 -10.78 17.15 8.11
C ASN A 259 -11.40 16.90 6.72
N CYS A 260 -11.16 15.78 6.08
CA CYS A 260 -11.75 15.48 4.76
C CYS A 260 -13.23 15.06 4.83
N GLY A 261 -13.76 14.78 6.01
CA GLY A 261 -15.15 14.36 6.20
C GLY A 261 -15.43 12.88 5.90
N SER A 262 -14.41 12.12 5.49
CA SER A 262 -14.56 10.70 5.15
C SER A 262 -14.27 9.76 6.33
N PHE A 263 -13.63 10.25 7.37
CA PHE A 263 -13.22 9.48 8.56
C PHE A 263 -13.71 10.16 9.84
N THR A 264 -14.04 9.36 10.84
CA THR A 264 -14.12 9.83 12.22
C THR A 264 -12.72 10.15 12.73
N ARG A 265 -12.66 10.84 13.88
CA ARG A 265 -11.37 11.15 14.51
C ARG A 265 -10.61 9.87 14.89
N GLU A 266 -11.32 8.90 15.43
CA GLU A 266 -10.79 7.61 15.86
C GLU A 266 -10.21 6.81 14.69
N GLU A 267 -10.94 6.73 13.57
CA GLU A 267 -10.47 6.08 12.35
C GLU A 267 -9.21 6.77 11.79
N ALA A 268 -9.20 8.10 11.73
CA ALA A 268 -8.04 8.85 11.27
C ALA A 268 -6.80 8.59 12.14
N ASP A 269 -6.97 8.57 13.46
CA ASP A 269 -5.89 8.32 14.41
C ASP A 269 -5.40 6.87 14.34
N GLU A 270 -6.29 5.89 14.07
CA GLU A 270 -5.92 4.49 13.82
C GLU A 270 -4.99 4.36 12.60
N TYR A 271 -5.29 5.01 11.46
CA TYR A 271 -4.42 5.00 10.28
C TYR A 271 -3.03 5.56 10.58
N ILE A 272 -2.95 6.60 11.42
CA ILE A 272 -1.69 7.17 11.86
C ILE A 272 -0.94 6.17 12.75
N ASP A 273 -1.64 5.50 13.65
CA ASP A 273 -1.04 4.58 14.62
C ASP A 273 -0.52 3.29 14.02
N ILE A 274 -1.19 2.75 13.00
CA ILE A 274 -0.70 1.56 12.27
C ILE A 274 0.45 1.86 11.30
N GLY A 275 0.81 3.13 11.10
CA GLY A 275 1.95 3.51 10.26
C GLY A 275 1.61 3.60 8.77
N ALA A 276 0.38 3.98 8.43
CA ALA A 276 -0.09 4.04 7.04
C ALA A 276 0.64 5.11 6.20
N LEU A 277 1.09 6.21 6.83
CA LEU A 277 1.67 7.35 6.11
C LEU A 277 3.01 7.00 5.48
N ASN A 278 3.84 6.17 6.12
CA ASN A 278 5.08 5.67 5.51
C ASN A 278 4.83 4.92 4.20
N GLY A 279 3.63 4.36 4.01
CA GLY A 279 3.21 3.73 2.76
C GLY A 279 3.29 4.68 1.57
N ILE A 280 3.00 5.97 1.75
CA ILE A 280 3.12 7.01 0.70
C ILE A 280 4.59 7.15 0.27
N PHE A 281 5.51 7.22 1.22
CA PHE A 281 6.94 7.28 0.92
C PHE A 281 7.42 6.00 0.20
N VAL A 282 7.03 4.84 0.70
CA VAL A 282 7.38 3.54 0.11
C VAL A 282 6.89 3.46 -1.33
N LEU A 283 5.64 3.83 -1.58
CA LEU A 283 5.05 3.81 -2.92
C LEU A 283 5.77 4.77 -3.87
N GLY A 284 5.95 6.02 -3.48
CA GLY A 284 6.68 7.01 -4.28
C GLY A 284 8.11 6.55 -4.57
N ARG A 285 8.85 6.14 -3.55
CA ARG A 285 10.26 5.75 -3.69
C ARG A 285 10.41 4.45 -4.50
N SER A 286 9.43 3.55 -4.49
CA SER A 286 9.41 2.38 -5.36
C SER A 286 9.45 2.76 -6.84
N MET A 287 8.74 3.80 -7.25
CA MET A 287 8.79 4.30 -8.64
C MET A 287 10.20 4.73 -9.02
N GLY A 288 10.90 5.45 -8.15
CA GLY A 288 12.28 5.86 -8.36
C GLY A 288 13.23 4.66 -8.46
N PHE A 289 13.11 3.68 -7.58
CA PHE A 289 13.92 2.47 -7.62
C PHE A 289 13.69 1.66 -8.90
N ILE A 290 12.43 1.54 -9.35
CA ILE A 290 12.10 0.93 -10.64
C ILE A 290 12.78 1.69 -11.79
N GLY A 291 12.75 3.02 -11.77
CA GLY A 291 13.44 3.86 -12.73
C GLY A 291 14.94 3.59 -12.77
N HIS A 292 15.60 3.55 -11.62
CA HIS A 292 17.03 3.21 -11.52
C HIS A 292 17.34 1.81 -12.03
N TYR A 293 16.50 0.81 -11.72
CA TYR A 293 16.65 -0.53 -12.28
C TYR A 293 16.59 -0.52 -13.82
N LEU A 294 15.55 0.11 -14.38
CA LEU A 294 15.36 0.17 -15.83
C LEU A 294 16.53 0.88 -16.52
N ASP A 295 17.07 1.93 -15.92
CA ASP A 295 18.25 2.62 -16.45
C ASP A 295 19.47 1.70 -16.50
N GLN A 296 19.74 0.92 -15.45
CA GLN A 296 20.87 -0.02 -15.47
C GLN A 296 20.73 -1.04 -16.59
N LYS A 297 19.51 -1.56 -16.82
CA LYS A 297 19.25 -2.52 -17.90
C LYS A 297 19.34 -1.88 -19.27
N ARG A 298 18.71 -0.72 -19.48
CA ARG A 298 18.74 0.04 -20.74
C ARG A 298 20.14 0.47 -21.12
N LEU A 299 20.92 0.93 -20.17
CA LEU A 299 22.31 1.35 -20.37
C LEU A 299 23.31 0.20 -20.38
N LYS A 300 22.83 -1.06 -20.27
CA LYS A 300 23.65 -2.28 -20.27
C LYS A 300 24.82 -2.21 -19.30
N GLN A 301 24.59 -1.68 -18.12
CA GLN A 301 25.61 -1.53 -17.09
C GLN A 301 26.10 -2.90 -16.59
N GLY A 302 27.42 -3.09 -16.57
CA GLY A 302 28.05 -4.29 -16.03
C GLY A 302 28.06 -4.33 -14.51
N LEU A 303 28.61 -5.40 -13.95
CA LEU A 303 28.75 -5.59 -12.49
C LEU A 303 29.37 -4.36 -11.82
N TYR A 304 28.68 -3.86 -10.79
CA TYR A 304 29.23 -2.78 -9.97
C TYR A 304 30.33 -3.30 -9.06
N ARG A 305 31.42 -2.55 -9.02
CA ARG A 305 32.49 -2.69 -8.02
C ARG A 305 32.76 -1.34 -7.44
N HIS A 306 32.68 -1.23 -6.12
CA HIS A 306 33.02 0.01 -5.44
C HIS A 306 34.51 0.30 -5.63
N PRO A 307 34.91 1.55 -5.92
CA PRO A 307 36.31 1.94 -5.98
C PRO A 307 37.03 1.61 -4.65
N TRP A 308 38.06 0.83 -4.73
CA TRP A 308 38.76 0.41 -3.51
C TRP A 308 39.49 1.57 -2.81
N ASP A 309 39.82 2.63 -3.55
CA ASP A 309 40.42 3.87 -3.02
C ASP A 309 39.45 4.65 -2.11
N ASP A 310 38.14 4.44 -2.24
CA ASP A 310 37.13 5.09 -1.42
C ASP A 310 36.87 4.33 -0.10
N ILE A 311 37.57 3.21 0.13
CA ILE A 311 37.41 2.39 1.33
C ILE A 311 38.54 2.75 2.32
N SER A 312 38.14 3.30 3.47
CA SER A 312 39.07 3.52 4.59
C SER A 312 39.20 2.25 5.42
N TYR A 313 40.39 1.66 5.42
CA TYR A 313 40.68 0.49 6.24
C TYR A 313 41.15 0.92 7.63
N VAL A 314 40.49 0.35 8.65
CA VAL A 314 40.92 0.52 10.04
C VAL A 314 41.93 -0.59 10.36
N LEU A 315 43.19 -0.20 10.52
CA LEU A 315 44.19 -1.15 10.96
C LEU A 315 44.23 -1.24 12.49
N PRO A 316 44.52 -2.42 13.05
CA PRO A 316 44.74 -2.55 14.47
C PRO A 316 45.93 -1.67 14.94
N GLU A 317 45.80 -1.03 16.11
CA GLU A 317 46.82 -0.07 16.62
C GLU A 317 48.25 -0.65 16.69
N HIS A 318 48.36 -1.99 16.85
CA HIS A 318 49.67 -2.66 16.89
C HIS A 318 50.26 -2.95 15.51
N MET A 319 49.59 -2.57 14.41
CA MET A 319 50.10 -2.69 13.04
C MET A 319 50.55 -1.32 12.44
N THR A 320 50.42 -0.26 13.20
CA THR A 320 50.95 1.06 12.89
C THR A 320 52.24 1.28 13.65
#